data_62687912105ea3bf362496b55177a1a6
#
_entry.id   62687912105ea3bf362496b55177a1a6
#
_cell.length_a   1.000
_cell.length_b   1.000
_cell.length_c   1.000
_cell.angle_alpha   90.00
_cell.angle_beta   90.00
_cell.angle_gamma   90.00
#
_symmetry.space_group_name_H-M   'P 1'
#
loop_
_entity.id
_entity.type
_entity.pdbx_description
1 polymer ?
#
loop_
_entity_poly.entity_id
_entity_poly.type
_entity_poly.pdbx_seq_one_letter_code
_entity_poly.pdbx_strand_id
1 'polypeptide(L)'
;MSLPKATYRRRFMLLAPLALAACGFQPVYGPGGNGQLLQNRIEVDPPNARYGYFLTREIEQKLGRGAPPAYGLAVNVSTNEERLAINRAGETTRFDLIGSVDYALRDLETGQIITSGRVENFTGYSATGTTVATLASKQDAEKRLMVILADQVITRLYAADLS
;
A
#
# COMPACT_ATOMS: atom_id res chain seq x y z
N MET A 1 -21.07 -57.90 -8.38
CA MET A 1 -20.82 -56.78 -9.30
C MET A 1 -20.17 -55.65 -8.49
N SER A 2 -18.84 -55.57 -8.52
CA SER A 2 -18.04 -54.55 -7.79
C SER A 2 -17.54 -53.50 -8.77
N LEU A 3 -18.05 -52.29 -8.66
CA LEU A 3 -17.66 -51.13 -9.47
C LEU A 3 -16.26 -50.63 -9.06
N PRO A 4 -15.38 -50.26 -9.98
CA PRO A 4 -14.03 -49.82 -9.69
C PRO A 4 -14.03 -48.35 -9.17
N LYS A 5 -13.91 -48.18 -7.84
CA LYS A 5 -13.83 -46.86 -7.19
C LYS A 5 -12.49 -46.11 -7.40
N ALA A 6 -11.51 -46.68 -8.06
CA ALA A 6 -10.16 -46.14 -8.19
C ALA A 6 -9.99 -45.11 -9.34
N THR A 7 -10.79 -45.16 -10.37
CA THR A 7 -10.67 -44.31 -11.56
C THR A 7 -11.23 -42.88 -11.36
N TYR A 8 -12.19 -42.69 -10.46
CA TYR A 8 -12.80 -41.39 -10.19
C TYR A 8 -11.85 -40.46 -9.39
N ARG A 9 -11.11 -41.02 -8.43
CA ARG A 9 -10.13 -40.23 -7.63
C ARG A 9 -8.99 -39.66 -8.48
N ARG A 10 -8.52 -40.45 -9.46
CA ARG A 10 -7.39 -40.05 -10.32
C ARG A 10 -7.77 -38.96 -11.33
N ARG A 11 -9.02 -38.94 -11.80
CA ARG A 11 -9.54 -37.91 -12.71
C ARG A 11 -9.84 -36.60 -11.97
N PHE A 12 -10.24 -36.65 -10.69
CA PHE A 12 -10.49 -35.47 -9.87
C PHE A 12 -9.19 -34.74 -9.47
N MET A 13 -8.07 -35.48 -9.28
CA MET A 13 -6.76 -34.88 -8.97
C MET A 13 -6.15 -34.12 -10.17
N LEU A 14 -6.52 -34.46 -11.40
CA LEU A 14 -6.02 -33.77 -12.60
C LEU A 14 -6.84 -32.52 -12.96
N LEU A 15 -8.06 -32.39 -12.46
CA LEU A 15 -8.93 -31.22 -12.69
C LEU A 15 -8.70 -30.08 -11.69
N ALA A 16 -8.14 -30.37 -10.52
CA ALA A 16 -7.86 -29.36 -9.48
C ALA A 16 -6.85 -28.27 -9.93
N PRO A 17 -5.71 -28.58 -10.61
CA PRO A 17 -4.80 -27.55 -11.08
C PRO A 17 -5.35 -26.71 -12.25
N LEU A 18 -6.28 -27.25 -13.06
CA LEU A 18 -6.93 -26.49 -14.13
C LEU A 18 -7.87 -25.40 -13.59
N ALA A 19 -8.52 -25.65 -12.46
CA ALA A 19 -9.40 -24.67 -11.82
C ALA A 19 -8.64 -23.47 -11.24
N LEU A 20 -7.40 -23.67 -10.78
CA LEU A 20 -6.53 -22.58 -10.30
C LEU A 20 -5.99 -21.70 -11.45
N ALA A 21 -5.80 -22.27 -12.64
CA ALA A 21 -5.37 -21.51 -13.82
C ALA A 21 -6.48 -20.61 -14.40
N ALA A 22 -7.74 -20.91 -14.11
CA ALA A 22 -8.90 -20.14 -14.59
C ALA A 22 -9.16 -18.85 -13.76
N CYS A 23 -8.53 -18.69 -12.60
CA CYS A 23 -8.72 -17.51 -11.73
C CYS A 23 -8.03 -16.22 -12.23
N GLY A 24 -7.33 -16.22 -13.37
CA GLY A 24 -6.68 -15.03 -13.92
C GLY A 24 -5.61 -14.40 -12.98
N PHE A 25 -5.09 -15.17 -12.02
CA PHE A 25 -4.07 -14.69 -11.10
C PHE A 25 -2.75 -14.48 -11.85
N GLN A 26 -2.40 -13.22 -12.08
CA GLN A 26 -1.09 -12.85 -12.61
C GLN A 26 -0.16 -12.47 -11.46
N PRO A 27 1.00 -13.13 -11.31
CA PRO A 27 1.96 -12.76 -10.28
C PRO A 27 2.56 -11.39 -10.59
N VAL A 28 2.51 -10.46 -9.62
CA VAL A 28 2.98 -9.07 -9.77
C VAL A 28 4.43 -8.99 -10.25
N TYR A 29 5.27 -9.93 -9.82
CA TYR A 29 6.68 -10.03 -10.22
C TYR A 29 6.94 -11.11 -11.30
N GLY A 30 5.88 -11.64 -11.92
CA GLY A 30 6.01 -12.56 -13.03
C GLY A 30 6.46 -11.85 -14.32
N PRO A 31 6.78 -12.62 -15.38
CA PRO A 31 7.12 -12.02 -16.68
C PRO A 31 5.97 -11.13 -17.19
N GLY A 32 6.24 -9.85 -17.42
CA GLY A 32 5.23 -8.85 -17.80
C GLY A 32 4.37 -8.32 -16.66
N GLY A 33 4.67 -8.66 -15.39
CA GLY A 33 3.95 -8.12 -14.23
C GLY A 33 4.37 -6.69 -13.90
N ASN A 34 3.41 -5.88 -13.42
CA ASN A 34 3.63 -4.47 -13.12
C ASN A 34 4.72 -4.22 -12.06
N GLY A 35 5.00 -5.20 -11.19
CA GLY A 35 6.10 -5.12 -10.24
C GLY A 35 7.46 -4.97 -10.91
N GLN A 36 7.70 -5.68 -12.02
CA GLN A 36 8.94 -5.54 -12.79
C GLN A 36 8.99 -4.23 -13.58
N LEU A 37 7.84 -3.77 -14.10
CA LEU A 37 7.76 -2.52 -14.87
C LEU A 37 8.01 -1.29 -14.00
N LEU A 38 7.61 -1.32 -12.73
CA LEU A 38 7.73 -0.18 -11.81
C LEU A 38 9.03 -0.20 -11.00
N GLN A 39 9.65 -1.39 -10.82
CA GLN A 39 10.86 -1.53 -10.00
C GLN A 39 12.03 -0.72 -10.57
N ASN A 40 12.61 0.19 -9.75
CA ASN A 40 13.71 1.09 -10.12
C ASN A 40 13.41 1.97 -11.35
N ARG A 41 12.13 2.29 -11.60
CA ARG A 41 11.72 3.12 -12.74
C ARG A 41 10.80 4.28 -12.35
N ILE A 42 10.50 4.44 -11.07
CA ILE A 42 9.66 5.52 -10.55
C ILE A 42 10.54 6.62 -9.96
N GLU A 43 10.17 7.87 -10.25
CA GLU A 43 10.59 9.06 -9.55
C GLU A 43 9.38 9.61 -8.78
N VAL A 44 9.51 9.72 -7.46
CA VAL A 44 8.46 10.34 -6.63
C VAL A 44 8.68 11.84 -6.60
N ASP A 45 7.63 12.61 -6.82
CA ASP A 45 7.72 14.07 -6.79
C ASP A 45 8.21 14.57 -5.42
N PRO A 46 8.97 15.68 -5.37
CA PRO A 46 9.48 16.22 -4.12
C PRO A 46 8.37 16.43 -3.08
N PRO A 47 8.51 15.90 -1.86
CA PRO A 47 7.51 16.05 -0.83
C PRO A 47 7.45 17.51 -0.35
N ASN A 48 6.24 18.03 -0.12
CA ASN A 48 5.99 19.40 0.34
C ASN A 48 5.83 19.51 1.87
N ALA A 49 5.77 18.37 2.59
CA ALA A 49 5.53 18.32 4.03
C ALA A 49 6.19 17.08 4.67
N ARG A 50 6.28 17.09 6.02
CA ARG A 50 6.91 16.02 6.82
C ARG A 50 6.34 14.62 6.53
N TYR A 51 5.02 14.48 6.44
CA TYR A 51 4.38 13.19 6.15
C TYR A 51 4.66 12.73 4.73
N GLY A 52 4.67 13.65 3.77
CA GLY A 52 5.07 13.37 2.41
C GLY A 52 6.50 12.82 2.33
N TYR A 53 7.43 13.37 3.11
CA TYR A 53 8.81 12.86 3.18
C TYR A 53 8.88 11.41 3.69
N PHE A 54 8.13 11.08 4.75
CA PHE A 54 8.08 9.70 5.25
C PHE A 54 7.46 8.75 4.24
N LEU A 55 6.35 9.16 3.62
CA LEU A 55 5.69 8.36 2.58
C LEU A 55 6.60 8.12 1.37
N THR A 56 7.23 9.17 0.84
CA THR A 56 8.17 9.08 -0.30
C THR A 56 9.30 8.11 0.01
N ARG A 57 9.91 8.23 1.20
CA ARG A 57 10.98 7.33 1.62
C ARG A 57 10.53 5.85 1.63
N GLU A 58 9.35 5.55 2.15
CA GLU A 58 8.82 4.19 2.18
C GLU A 58 8.53 3.66 0.77
N ILE A 59 7.99 4.49 -0.12
CA ILE A 59 7.75 4.12 -1.52
C ILE A 59 9.08 3.83 -2.23
N GLU A 60 10.06 4.74 -2.11
CA GLU A 60 11.39 4.57 -2.72
C GLU A 60 12.16 3.37 -2.17
N GLN A 61 12.01 3.06 -0.88
CA GLN A 61 12.64 1.89 -0.28
C GLN A 61 12.09 0.59 -0.85
N LYS A 62 10.81 0.55 -1.23
CA LYS A 62 10.14 -0.65 -1.75
C LYS A 62 10.22 -0.78 -3.27
N LEU A 63 10.09 0.31 -3.99
CA LEU A 63 10.10 0.33 -5.46
C LEU A 63 11.47 0.68 -6.05
N GLY A 64 12.39 1.21 -5.25
CA GLY A 64 13.64 1.77 -5.73
C GLY A 64 13.44 3.13 -6.39
N ARG A 65 14.56 3.81 -6.68
CA ARG A 65 14.58 5.07 -7.47
C ARG A 65 14.89 4.78 -8.92
N GLY A 66 14.13 5.38 -9.83
CA GLY A 66 14.41 5.29 -11.26
C GLY A 66 15.71 6.01 -11.64
N ALA A 67 16.58 5.30 -12.38
CA ALA A 67 17.80 5.89 -12.92
C ALA A 67 18.13 5.26 -14.30
N PRO A 68 17.61 5.78 -15.42
CA PRO A 68 16.66 6.88 -15.56
C PRO A 68 15.24 6.48 -15.17
N PRO A 69 14.41 7.40 -14.64
CA PRO A 69 13.01 7.14 -14.36
C PRO A 69 12.19 7.09 -15.67
N ALA A 70 11.17 6.22 -15.67
CA ALA A 70 10.18 6.18 -16.75
C ALA A 70 8.82 6.75 -16.30
N TYR A 71 8.56 6.69 -15.00
CA TYR A 71 7.30 7.13 -14.42
C TYR A 71 7.52 8.17 -13.33
N GLY A 72 6.65 9.18 -13.28
CA GLY A 72 6.58 10.16 -12.20
C GLY A 72 5.39 9.86 -11.30
N LEU A 73 5.60 9.83 -9.99
CA LEU A 73 4.55 9.60 -9.01
C LEU A 73 4.34 10.86 -8.15
N ALA A 74 3.22 11.53 -8.37
CA ALA A 74 2.75 12.59 -7.50
C ALA A 74 2.03 11.98 -6.30
N VAL A 75 2.32 12.48 -5.08
CA VAL A 75 1.62 12.09 -3.84
C VAL A 75 1.30 13.32 -3.02
N ASN A 76 0.07 13.36 -2.48
CA ASN A 76 -0.36 14.40 -1.55
C ASN A 76 -0.94 13.76 -0.30
N VAL A 77 -0.35 14.03 0.88
CA VAL A 77 -0.72 13.42 2.15
C VAL A 77 -1.54 14.39 2.97
N SER A 78 -2.70 13.95 3.46
CA SER A 78 -3.51 14.65 4.45
C SER A 78 -3.68 13.79 5.69
N THR A 79 -3.60 14.39 6.87
CA THR A 79 -3.80 13.70 8.15
C THR A 79 -4.78 14.44 9.04
N ASN A 80 -5.58 13.69 9.79
CA ASN A 80 -6.47 14.19 10.83
C ASN A 80 -6.32 13.35 12.09
N GLU A 81 -6.49 13.97 13.26
CA GLU A 81 -6.40 13.30 14.55
C GLU A 81 -7.74 13.35 15.27
N GLU A 82 -8.26 12.19 15.65
CA GLU A 82 -9.54 12.06 16.34
C GLU A 82 -9.37 11.51 17.75
N ARG A 83 -10.15 12.04 18.68
CA ARG A 83 -10.20 11.57 20.07
C ARG A 83 -11.09 10.35 20.15
N LEU A 84 -10.53 9.22 20.62
CA LEU A 84 -11.26 7.96 20.66
C LEU A 84 -11.78 7.61 22.07
N ALA A 85 -11.02 7.91 23.11
CA ALA A 85 -11.40 7.57 24.48
C ALA A 85 -11.04 8.67 25.45
N ILE A 86 -11.96 8.92 26.42
CA ILE A 86 -11.80 9.93 27.48
C ILE A 86 -11.95 9.23 28.83
N ASN A 87 -11.09 9.53 29.79
CA ASN A 87 -11.17 9.02 31.15
C ASN A 87 -12.21 9.80 31.99
N ARG A 88 -12.44 9.36 33.23
CA ARG A 88 -13.40 10.00 34.15
C ARG A 88 -12.99 11.45 34.53
N ALA A 89 -11.74 11.83 34.36
CA ALA A 89 -11.23 13.17 34.60
C ALA A 89 -11.38 14.10 33.39
N GLY A 90 -11.96 13.62 32.27
CA GLY A 90 -12.14 14.39 31.04
C GLY A 90 -10.89 14.42 30.13
N GLU A 91 -9.85 13.65 30.45
CA GLU A 91 -8.61 13.61 29.65
C GLU A 91 -8.71 12.58 28.55
N THR A 92 -8.27 12.91 27.35
CA THR A 92 -8.21 11.96 26.25
C THR A 92 -7.06 10.98 26.44
N THR A 93 -7.38 9.69 26.47
CA THR A 93 -6.44 8.60 26.72
C THR A 93 -6.03 7.86 25.45
N ARG A 94 -6.79 8.00 24.38
CA ARG A 94 -6.53 7.37 23.09
C ARG A 94 -6.92 8.27 21.93
N PHE A 95 -6.09 8.27 20.91
CA PHE A 95 -6.31 8.99 19.67
C PHE A 95 -6.20 8.03 18.50
N ASP A 96 -6.98 8.30 17.44
CA ASP A 96 -6.79 7.74 16.11
C ASP A 96 -6.20 8.83 15.21
N LEU A 97 -5.14 8.47 14.51
CA LEU A 97 -4.54 9.26 13.46
C LEU A 97 -4.99 8.71 12.12
N ILE A 98 -5.85 9.43 11.44
CA ILE A 98 -6.40 9.08 10.12
C ILE A 98 -5.52 9.76 9.08
N GLY A 99 -5.11 9.02 8.05
CA GLY A 99 -4.34 9.55 6.94
C GLY A 99 -4.94 9.18 5.61
N SER A 100 -4.85 10.09 4.66
CA SER A 100 -5.20 9.82 3.27
C SER A 100 -4.11 10.29 2.33
N VAL A 101 -3.95 9.58 1.21
CA VAL A 101 -3.00 9.91 0.14
C VAL A 101 -3.75 9.96 -1.17
N ASP A 102 -3.76 11.13 -1.81
CA ASP A 102 -4.09 11.26 -3.21
C ASP A 102 -2.83 11.01 -4.03
N TYR A 103 -2.90 10.14 -5.04
CA TYR A 103 -1.76 9.79 -5.87
C TYR A 103 -2.11 9.86 -7.36
N ALA A 104 -1.10 10.15 -8.19
CA ALA A 104 -1.19 10.08 -9.65
C ALA A 104 0.14 9.60 -10.22
N LEU A 105 0.09 8.51 -11.00
CA LEU A 105 1.22 8.00 -11.77
C LEU A 105 1.13 8.54 -13.19
N ARG A 106 2.19 9.14 -13.67
CA ARG A 106 2.31 9.64 -15.05
C ARG A 106 3.49 9.00 -15.77
N ASP A 107 3.34 8.80 -17.03
CA ASP A 107 4.45 8.48 -17.94
C ASP A 107 5.29 9.75 -18.15
N LEU A 108 6.60 9.67 -17.99
CA LEU A 108 7.50 10.83 -18.11
C LEU A 108 7.85 11.18 -19.56
N GLU A 109 7.67 10.25 -20.49
CA GLU A 109 7.91 10.50 -21.93
C GLU A 109 6.73 11.24 -22.55
N THR A 110 5.51 10.80 -22.25
CA THR A 110 4.28 11.37 -22.84
C THR A 110 3.61 12.43 -21.98
N GLY A 111 3.91 12.45 -20.67
CA GLY A 111 3.25 13.30 -19.68
C GLY A 111 1.82 12.86 -19.32
N GLN A 112 1.33 11.75 -19.87
CA GLN A 112 -0.04 11.27 -19.61
C GLN A 112 -0.15 10.63 -18.24
N ILE A 113 -1.30 10.86 -17.56
CA ILE A 113 -1.63 10.17 -16.33
C ILE A 113 -2.12 8.77 -16.68
N ILE A 114 -1.40 7.76 -16.20
CA ILE A 114 -1.72 6.34 -16.37
C ILE A 114 -2.79 5.92 -15.39
N THR A 115 -2.60 6.27 -14.11
CA THR A 115 -3.55 5.95 -13.04
C THR A 115 -3.50 7.00 -11.95
N SER A 116 -4.63 7.22 -11.29
CA SER A 116 -4.72 8.09 -10.13
C SER A 116 -5.78 7.55 -9.17
N GLY A 117 -5.69 7.96 -7.92
CA GLY A 117 -6.67 7.54 -6.93
C GLY A 117 -6.37 8.09 -5.54
N ARG A 118 -7.15 7.61 -4.58
CA ARG A 118 -7.00 7.92 -3.17
C ARG A 118 -6.99 6.64 -2.34
N VAL A 119 -6.11 6.60 -1.34
CA VAL A 119 -6.09 5.57 -0.31
C VAL A 119 -6.24 6.24 1.04
N GLU A 120 -6.85 5.52 2.00
CA GLU A 120 -7.07 6.01 3.36
C GLU A 120 -6.87 4.88 4.35
N ASN A 121 -6.26 5.20 5.50
CA ASN A 121 -6.10 4.27 6.61
C ASN A 121 -5.92 5.04 7.91
N PHE A 122 -5.92 4.33 9.05
CA PHE A 122 -5.71 4.92 10.35
C PHE A 122 -4.80 4.07 11.23
N THR A 123 -4.22 4.72 12.25
CA THR A 123 -3.48 4.06 13.33
C THR A 123 -3.84 4.70 14.65
N GLY A 124 -3.96 3.90 15.72
CA GLY A 124 -4.21 4.43 17.06
C GLY A 124 -2.92 4.58 17.86
N TYR A 125 -2.91 5.54 18.80
CA TYR A 125 -1.89 5.66 19.83
C TYR A 125 -2.50 6.00 21.18
N SER A 126 -1.76 5.67 22.27
CA SER A 126 -2.17 5.93 23.66
C SER A 126 -1.53 7.22 24.18
N ALA A 127 -2.29 8.00 24.93
CA ALA A 127 -1.86 9.23 25.61
C ALA A 127 -1.94 9.10 27.14
N THR A 128 -1.81 7.89 27.71
CA THR A 128 -1.92 7.63 29.16
C THR A 128 -0.61 7.78 29.93
N GLY A 129 0.47 8.18 29.27
CA GLY A 129 1.79 8.30 29.88
C GLY A 129 2.21 9.75 30.15
N THR A 130 3.51 9.92 30.34
CA THR A 130 4.11 11.26 30.39
C THR A 130 4.00 11.93 29.00
N THR A 131 4.17 13.26 28.96
CA THR A 131 4.19 14.01 27.70
C THR A 131 5.21 13.45 26.70
N VAL A 132 6.38 13.02 27.18
CA VAL A 132 7.43 12.43 26.34
C VAL A 132 6.98 11.08 25.78
N ALA A 133 6.37 10.22 26.62
CA ALA A 133 5.86 8.92 26.19
C ALA A 133 4.73 9.06 25.17
N THR A 134 3.82 10.00 25.38
CA THR A 134 2.72 10.31 24.45
C THR A 134 3.25 10.79 23.11
N LEU A 135 4.24 11.70 23.12
CA LEU A 135 4.88 12.19 21.89
C LEU A 135 5.57 11.06 21.11
N ALA A 136 6.28 10.17 21.81
CA ALA A 136 6.93 9.01 21.20
C ALA A 136 5.89 8.05 20.58
N SER A 137 4.78 7.78 21.30
CA SER A 137 3.67 6.94 20.79
C SER A 137 3.02 7.54 19.54
N LYS A 138 2.83 8.86 19.52
CA LYS A 138 2.30 9.57 18.35
C LYS A 138 3.25 9.46 17.16
N GLN A 139 4.55 9.72 17.35
CA GLN A 139 5.54 9.62 16.28
C GLN A 139 5.65 8.19 15.71
N ASP A 140 5.51 7.19 16.55
CA ASP A 140 5.47 5.80 16.09
C ASP A 140 4.20 5.50 15.28
N ALA A 141 3.02 5.98 15.73
CA ALA A 141 1.77 5.86 14.99
C ALA A 141 1.84 6.56 13.62
N GLU A 142 2.45 7.76 13.55
CA GLU A 142 2.69 8.49 12.31
C GLU A 142 3.52 7.66 11.32
N LYS A 143 4.62 7.06 11.78
CA LYS A 143 5.47 6.22 10.93
C LYS A 143 4.73 4.98 10.41
N ARG A 144 4.03 4.26 11.30
CA ARG A 144 3.23 3.09 10.91
C ARG A 144 2.16 3.45 9.89
N LEU A 145 1.49 4.58 10.06
CA LEU A 145 0.47 5.05 9.11
C LEU A 145 1.07 5.27 7.73
N MET A 146 2.26 5.91 7.65
CA MET A 146 2.92 6.15 6.36
C MET A 146 3.35 4.85 5.67
N VAL A 147 3.80 3.84 6.43
CA VAL A 147 4.10 2.50 5.89
C VAL A 147 2.84 1.86 5.29
N ILE A 148 1.72 1.87 6.02
CA ILE A 148 0.46 1.28 5.56
C ILE A 148 -0.05 2.01 4.29
N LEU A 149 -0.02 3.33 4.29
CA LEU A 149 -0.47 4.13 3.14
C LEU A 149 0.44 3.92 1.92
N ALA A 150 1.76 3.83 2.11
CA ALA A 150 2.70 3.49 1.05
C ALA A 150 2.40 2.12 0.44
N ASP A 151 2.13 1.10 1.27
CA ASP A 151 1.77 -0.24 0.80
C ASP A 151 0.47 -0.25 0.00
N GLN A 152 -0.52 0.52 0.44
CA GLN A 152 -1.77 0.66 -0.30
C GLN A 152 -1.58 1.34 -1.66
N VAL A 153 -0.81 2.44 -1.71
CA VAL A 153 -0.47 3.10 -2.97
C VAL A 153 0.22 2.12 -3.91
N ILE A 154 1.29 1.45 -3.46
CA ILE A 154 2.04 0.47 -4.25
C ILE A 154 1.13 -0.65 -4.76
N THR A 155 0.23 -1.16 -3.91
CA THR A 155 -0.74 -2.20 -4.30
C THR A 155 -1.66 -1.70 -5.42
N ARG A 156 -2.11 -0.45 -5.36
CA ARG A 156 -2.93 0.16 -6.42
C ARG A 156 -2.14 0.35 -7.71
N LEU A 157 -0.86 0.75 -7.63
CA LEU A 157 0.02 0.87 -8.80
C LEU A 157 0.24 -0.49 -9.48
N TYR A 158 0.40 -1.57 -8.69
CA TYR A 158 0.53 -2.93 -9.24
C TYR A 158 -0.74 -3.44 -9.93
N ALA A 159 -1.91 -2.96 -9.52
CA ALA A 159 -3.18 -3.32 -10.11
C ALA A 159 -3.60 -2.43 -11.30
N ALA A 160 -2.84 -1.37 -11.60
CA ALA A 160 -3.11 -0.47 -12.72
C ALA A 160 -2.77 -1.13 -14.06
N ASP A 161 -3.44 -0.68 -15.12
CA ASP A 161 -3.05 -1.01 -16.50
C ASP A 161 -1.93 -0.06 -16.92
N LEU A 162 -0.72 -0.60 -17.07
CA LEU A 162 0.49 0.15 -17.45
C LEU A 162 0.84 -0.01 -18.95
N SER A 163 -0.02 -0.70 -19.72
CA SER A 163 0.18 -0.98 -21.14
C SER A 163 -0.40 0.10 -22.04
#